data_25e6fb81e6f0808f93af894e86ee3e4c
#
_entry.id   25e6fb81e6f0808f93af894e86ee3e4c
#
_cell.length_a   1.000
_cell.length_b   1.000
_cell.length_c   1.000
_cell.angle_alpha   90.00
_cell.angle_beta   90.00
_cell.angle_gamma   90.00
#
_symmetry.space_group_name_H-M   'P 1'
#
loop_
_entity.id
_entity.type
_entity.pdbx_description
1 polymer ?
#
loop_
_entity_poly.entity_id
_entity_poly.type
_entity_poly.pdbx_seq_one_letter_code
_entity_poly.pdbx_strand_id
1 'polypeptide(L)'
;MLKGRFVVEHRNRDDSLKALYEFPNGIVDVGLNHILDTQFNGGTPVTTWYIGLVDNSGFSAFADADTLASHAGWSESTTYTESNRVTWASDAAATRAISNSTTADFSVNATGNLKGIFVSSNNVKATGNTGTLWSTAAFSSVVATANGDTLKVTYTISG
;
A
#
# COMPACT_ATOMS: atom_id res chain seq x y z
N MET A 1 -19.82 -2.29 5.08
CA MET A 1 -19.00 -1.95 3.89
C MET A 1 -17.54 -2.04 4.30
N LEU A 2 -16.72 -2.80 3.58
CA LEU A 2 -15.29 -2.91 3.86
C LEU A 2 -14.62 -1.53 3.79
N LYS A 3 -13.78 -1.24 4.76
CA LYS A 3 -12.98 -0.01 4.85
C LYS A 3 -11.55 -0.38 5.16
N GLY A 4 -10.62 0.38 4.63
CA GLY A 4 -9.23 0.26 5.01
C GLY A 4 -8.68 1.57 5.58
N ARG A 5 -7.62 1.45 6.38
CA ARG A 5 -6.94 2.56 7.01
C ARG A 5 -5.45 2.27 7.08
N PHE A 6 -4.67 3.24 6.70
CA PHE A 6 -3.23 3.23 6.89
C PHE A 6 -2.82 4.10 8.08
N VAL A 7 -1.84 3.61 8.82
CA VAL A 7 -1.04 4.38 9.77
C VAL A 7 0.42 4.25 9.33
N VAL A 8 1.10 5.36 9.11
CA VAL A 8 2.48 5.41 8.64
C VAL A 8 3.31 6.23 9.62
N GLU A 9 4.23 5.57 10.32
CA GLU A 9 5.27 6.26 11.08
C GLU A 9 6.44 6.56 10.13
N HIS A 10 6.74 7.83 9.94
CA HIS A 10 7.93 8.29 9.24
C HIS A 10 9.02 8.58 10.27
N ARG A 11 10.11 7.85 10.18
CA ARG A 11 11.23 7.94 11.10
C ARG A 11 12.47 8.47 10.41
N ASN A 12 13.24 9.28 11.12
CA ASN A 12 14.56 9.71 10.70
C ASN A 12 15.55 8.55 10.75
N ARG A 13 16.75 8.76 10.20
CA ARG A 13 17.84 7.78 10.19
C ARG A 13 18.28 7.31 11.59
N ASP A 14 18.08 8.13 12.62
CA ASP A 14 18.35 7.81 14.03
C ASP A 14 17.19 7.13 14.74
N ASP A 15 16.17 6.69 13.98
CA ASP A 15 14.92 6.07 14.44
C ASP A 15 14.01 7.01 15.25
N SER A 16 14.31 8.30 15.35
CA SER A 16 13.38 9.27 15.94
C SER A 16 12.14 9.48 15.06
N LEU A 17 10.98 9.65 15.68
CA LEU A 17 9.73 9.91 14.93
C LEU A 17 9.78 11.29 14.28
N LYS A 18 9.68 11.33 12.95
CA LYS A 18 9.64 12.56 12.15
C LYS A 18 8.20 13.03 11.91
N ALA A 19 7.30 12.10 11.61
CA ALA A 19 5.89 12.36 11.39
C ALA A 19 5.05 11.09 11.55
N LEU A 20 3.75 11.27 11.82
CA LEU A 20 2.74 10.21 11.83
C LEU A 20 1.64 10.61 10.84
N TYR A 21 1.32 9.71 9.91
CA TYR A 21 0.24 9.90 8.95
C TYR A 21 -0.83 8.84 9.17
N GLU A 22 -2.07 9.26 9.11
CA GLU A 22 -3.23 8.40 9.28
C GLU A 22 -4.29 8.80 8.27
N PHE A 23 -4.73 7.85 7.44
CA PHE A 23 -5.66 8.13 6.35
C PHE A 23 -6.42 6.88 5.91
N PRO A 24 -7.67 7.05 5.41
CA PRO A 24 -8.44 5.96 4.83
C PRO A 24 -7.89 5.60 3.45
N ASN A 25 -8.26 4.40 2.98
CA ASN A 25 -8.05 4.00 1.58
C ASN A 25 -9.36 3.86 0.81
N GLY A 26 -9.27 3.90 -0.51
CA GLY A 26 -10.27 3.38 -1.43
C GLY A 26 -9.94 1.92 -1.77
N ILE A 27 -10.93 1.02 -1.72
CA ILE A 27 -10.81 -0.33 -2.27
C ILE A 27 -11.26 -0.24 -3.71
N VAL A 28 -10.39 -0.60 -4.66
CA VAL A 28 -10.68 -0.48 -6.08
C VAL A 28 -11.63 -1.59 -6.56
N ASP A 29 -12.29 -1.39 -7.71
CA ASP A 29 -13.28 -2.31 -8.25
C ASP A 29 -12.75 -3.74 -8.41
N VAL A 30 -11.52 -3.90 -8.94
CA VAL A 30 -10.91 -5.23 -9.09
C VAL A 30 -10.61 -5.90 -7.75
N GLY A 31 -10.34 -5.14 -6.70
CA GLY A 31 -10.17 -5.64 -5.33
C GLY A 31 -11.51 -6.15 -4.76
N LEU A 32 -12.58 -5.39 -4.91
CA LEU A 32 -13.91 -5.81 -4.48
C LEU A 32 -14.39 -7.04 -5.24
N ASN A 33 -14.23 -7.07 -6.57
CA ASN A 33 -14.59 -8.20 -7.41
C ASN A 33 -13.81 -9.46 -6.99
N HIS A 34 -12.51 -9.33 -6.68
CA HIS A 34 -11.70 -10.46 -6.20
C HIS A 34 -12.30 -11.12 -4.94
N ILE A 35 -12.77 -10.33 -3.95
CA ILE A 35 -13.44 -10.90 -2.77
C ILE A 35 -14.74 -11.61 -3.17
N LEU A 36 -15.58 -10.99 -3.99
CA LEU A 36 -16.84 -11.58 -4.40
C LEU A 36 -16.62 -12.91 -5.14
N ASP A 37 -15.68 -12.94 -6.06
CA ASP A 37 -15.32 -14.15 -6.80
C ASP A 37 -14.79 -15.25 -5.90
N THR A 38 -13.84 -14.92 -4.99
CA THR A 38 -13.23 -15.93 -4.10
C THR A 38 -14.20 -16.48 -3.08
N GLN A 39 -15.14 -15.67 -2.57
CA GLN A 39 -16.07 -16.11 -1.54
C GLN A 39 -17.34 -16.78 -2.11
N PHE A 40 -17.80 -16.37 -3.28
CA PHE A 40 -19.11 -16.75 -3.78
C PHE A 40 -19.10 -17.43 -5.16
N ASN A 41 -18.01 -17.37 -5.92
CA ASN A 41 -17.92 -17.90 -7.28
C ASN A 41 -16.74 -18.86 -7.50
N GLY A 42 -16.11 -19.36 -6.44
CA GLY A 42 -15.04 -20.35 -6.54
C GLY A 42 -13.73 -19.82 -7.10
N GLY A 43 -13.50 -18.51 -7.06
CA GLY A 43 -12.24 -17.89 -7.44
C GLY A 43 -11.09 -18.32 -6.52
N THR A 44 -9.85 -18.28 -7.01
CA THR A 44 -8.66 -18.63 -6.22
C THR A 44 -8.28 -17.47 -5.30
N PRO A 45 -8.21 -17.68 -3.97
CA PRO A 45 -7.80 -16.64 -3.04
C PRO A 45 -6.35 -16.19 -3.25
N VAL A 46 -6.10 -14.90 -3.12
CA VAL A 46 -4.75 -14.36 -2.93
C VAL A 46 -4.33 -14.65 -1.49
N THR A 47 -3.20 -15.33 -1.31
CA THR A 47 -2.69 -15.74 0.01
C THR A 47 -1.70 -14.75 0.62
N THR A 48 -1.12 -13.86 -0.19
CA THR A 48 -0.14 -12.89 0.28
C THR A 48 -0.37 -11.55 -0.43
N TRP A 49 -0.45 -10.49 0.36
CA TRP A 49 -0.58 -9.13 -0.12
C TRP A 49 0.68 -8.32 0.16
N TYR A 50 0.95 -7.34 -0.68
CA TYR A 50 2.15 -6.51 -0.64
C TYR A 50 1.78 -5.04 -0.69
N ILE A 51 2.54 -4.23 0.02
CA ILE A 51 2.38 -2.78 0.05
C ILE A 51 3.44 -2.16 -0.85
N GLY A 52 3.04 -1.21 -1.69
CA GLY A 52 3.93 -0.37 -2.49
C GLY A 52 3.69 1.11 -2.21
N LEU A 53 4.68 1.92 -2.51
CA LEU A 53 4.64 3.38 -2.34
C LEU A 53 4.35 4.05 -3.69
N VAL A 54 3.68 5.20 -3.65
CA VAL A 54 3.35 5.99 -4.84
C VAL A 54 4.16 7.26 -4.87
N ASP A 55 4.82 7.52 -6.00
CA ASP A 55 5.60 8.72 -6.25
C ASP A 55 4.68 9.94 -6.41
N ASN A 56 5.15 11.10 -5.99
CA ASN A 56 4.44 12.36 -6.22
C ASN A 56 4.61 12.88 -7.65
N SER A 57 5.66 12.47 -8.35
CA SER A 57 5.92 12.93 -9.72
C SER A 57 4.85 12.39 -10.67
N GLY A 58 4.15 13.28 -11.33
CA GLY A 58 3.06 12.91 -12.26
C GLY A 58 1.80 12.40 -11.58
N PHE A 59 1.70 12.45 -10.26
CA PHE A 59 0.48 12.08 -9.56
C PHE A 59 -0.66 13.06 -9.88
N SER A 60 -1.79 12.54 -10.31
CA SER A 60 -3.02 13.32 -10.52
C SER A 60 -4.15 12.85 -9.60
N ALA A 61 -4.49 11.57 -9.64
CA ALA A 61 -5.52 10.96 -8.80
C ALA A 61 -5.41 9.44 -8.80
N PHE A 62 -5.99 8.80 -7.79
CA PHE A 62 -6.41 7.38 -7.84
C PHE A 62 -7.82 7.30 -8.41
N ALA A 63 -8.13 6.20 -9.11
CA ALA A 63 -9.45 5.90 -9.62
C ALA A 63 -9.91 4.51 -9.17
N ASP A 64 -11.22 4.35 -8.93
CA ASP A 64 -11.79 3.05 -8.53
C ASP A 64 -11.57 1.98 -9.61
N ALA A 65 -11.51 2.38 -10.88
CA ALA A 65 -11.22 1.51 -12.01
C ALA A 65 -9.74 1.18 -12.23
N ASP A 66 -8.82 1.68 -11.39
CA ASP A 66 -7.39 1.38 -11.51
C ASP A 66 -7.11 -0.12 -11.32
N THR A 67 -6.17 -0.62 -12.11
CA THR A 67 -5.61 -1.96 -12.01
C THR A 67 -4.08 -1.87 -11.95
N LEU A 68 -3.38 -2.97 -11.62
CA LEU A 68 -1.91 -2.98 -11.71
C LEU A 68 -1.39 -2.76 -13.14
N ALA A 69 -2.18 -3.17 -14.15
CA ALA A 69 -1.82 -3.01 -15.56
C ALA A 69 -2.17 -1.63 -16.12
N SER A 70 -3.11 -0.92 -15.51
CA SER A 70 -3.62 0.37 -16.01
C SER A 70 -3.98 1.30 -14.86
N HIS A 71 -3.16 2.30 -14.62
CA HIS A 71 -3.32 3.31 -13.57
C HIS A 71 -2.65 4.62 -14.00
N ALA A 72 -3.22 5.30 -14.99
CA ALA A 72 -2.62 6.47 -15.64
C ALA A 72 -2.39 7.68 -14.71
N GLY A 73 -3.07 7.72 -13.56
CA GLY A 73 -3.02 8.84 -12.61
C GLY A 73 -1.87 8.80 -11.62
N TRP A 74 -1.07 7.73 -11.59
CA TRP A 74 0.01 7.57 -10.61
C TRP A 74 1.10 6.61 -11.08
N SER A 75 2.25 6.65 -10.42
CA SER A 75 3.36 5.74 -10.64
C SER A 75 3.94 5.24 -9.31
N GLU A 76 4.49 4.03 -9.31
CA GLU A 76 5.13 3.45 -8.14
C GLU A 76 6.47 4.14 -7.84
N SER A 77 6.69 4.47 -6.57
CA SER A 77 8.00 4.91 -6.08
C SER A 77 8.90 3.69 -5.81
N THR A 78 10.14 3.80 -6.26
CA THR A 78 11.17 2.77 -6.04
C THR A 78 12.28 3.23 -5.09
N THR A 79 12.09 4.34 -4.38
CA THR A 79 13.09 4.99 -3.53
C THR A 79 13.25 4.32 -2.17
N TYR A 80 13.28 2.98 -2.15
CA TYR A 80 13.54 2.16 -0.96
C TYR A 80 14.38 0.92 -1.30
N THR A 81 15.08 0.38 -0.29
CA THR A 81 16.13 -0.64 -0.45
C THR A 81 15.57 -2.02 -0.79
N GLU A 82 14.41 -2.38 -0.26
CA GLU A 82 13.77 -3.68 -0.47
C GLU A 82 13.62 -3.94 -1.97
N SER A 83 14.07 -5.12 -2.42
CA SER A 83 14.06 -5.49 -3.85
C SER A 83 12.65 -5.68 -4.43
N ASN A 84 11.70 -5.96 -3.55
CA ASN A 84 10.29 -6.18 -3.86
C ASN A 84 9.41 -5.21 -3.07
N ARG A 85 8.12 -5.12 -3.41
CA ARG A 85 7.08 -4.53 -2.56
C ARG A 85 7.08 -5.26 -1.21
N VAL A 86 6.84 -4.52 -0.13
CA VAL A 86 6.93 -5.06 1.23
C VAL A 86 5.69 -5.89 1.56
N THR A 87 5.89 -7.07 2.11
CA THR A 87 4.79 -7.96 2.50
C THR A 87 3.91 -7.32 3.58
N TRP A 88 2.60 -7.36 3.38
CA TRP A 88 1.63 -7.11 4.44
C TRP A 88 1.42 -8.40 5.24
N ALA A 89 2.17 -8.55 6.33
CA ALA A 89 2.10 -9.73 7.22
C ALA A 89 0.90 -9.60 8.16
N SER A 90 -0.29 -9.99 7.70
CA SER A 90 -1.53 -9.88 8.48
C SER A 90 -1.67 -10.99 9.50
N ASP A 91 -2.29 -10.67 10.64
CA ASP A 91 -2.81 -11.64 11.61
C ASP A 91 -4.16 -12.23 11.16
N ALA A 92 -4.66 -13.20 11.92
CA ALA A 92 -6.01 -13.70 11.73
C ALA A 92 -7.03 -12.59 12.03
N ALA A 93 -8.10 -12.53 11.24
CA ALA A 93 -9.16 -11.55 11.46
C ALA A 93 -9.83 -11.76 12.83
N ALA A 94 -10.03 -10.67 13.57
CA ALA A 94 -10.74 -10.64 14.85
C ALA A 94 -11.59 -9.37 14.95
N THR A 95 -12.73 -9.46 15.66
CA THR A 95 -13.62 -8.29 15.87
C THR A 95 -13.98 -7.53 14.60
N ARG A 96 -14.17 -8.26 13.49
CA ARG A 96 -14.49 -7.72 12.15
C ARG A 96 -13.38 -6.87 11.54
N ALA A 97 -12.12 -7.10 11.93
CA ALA A 97 -10.96 -6.42 11.38
C ALA A 97 -9.79 -7.39 11.19
N ILE A 98 -8.90 -7.04 10.26
CA ILE A 98 -7.62 -7.71 10.01
C ILE A 98 -6.54 -6.64 9.85
N SER A 99 -5.39 -6.83 10.47
CA SER A 99 -4.28 -5.87 10.46
C SER A 99 -2.93 -6.59 10.38
N ASN A 100 -1.84 -5.85 10.20
CA ASN A 100 -0.50 -6.41 10.30
C ASN A 100 -0.24 -7.01 11.70
N SER A 101 0.49 -8.12 11.72
CA SER A 101 1.16 -8.64 12.94
C SER A 101 2.42 -7.83 13.27
N THR A 102 3.12 -7.38 12.24
CA THR A 102 4.30 -6.51 12.32
C THR A 102 4.18 -5.44 11.23
N THR A 103 4.78 -4.26 11.44
CA THR A 103 4.77 -3.19 10.44
C THR A 103 5.44 -3.62 9.14
N ALA A 104 4.94 -3.12 8.01
CA ALA A 104 5.63 -3.22 6.73
C ALA A 104 6.63 -2.05 6.65
N ASP A 105 7.91 -2.36 6.75
CA ASP A 105 8.97 -1.36 6.88
C ASP A 105 9.65 -1.12 5.53
N PHE A 106 9.74 0.16 5.13
CA PHE A 106 10.44 0.62 3.94
C PHE A 106 11.69 1.39 4.33
N SER A 107 12.86 0.88 3.94
CA SER A 107 14.15 1.54 4.17
C SER A 107 14.44 2.50 3.02
N VAL A 108 14.20 3.78 3.22
CA VAL A 108 14.37 4.81 2.17
C VAL A 108 15.85 4.94 1.79
N ASN A 109 16.15 4.80 0.51
CA ASN A 109 17.52 4.80 -0.03
C ASN A 109 17.86 6.02 -0.91
N ALA A 110 16.92 6.93 -1.09
CA ALA A 110 17.11 8.18 -1.84
C ALA A 110 16.16 9.26 -1.33
N THR A 111 16.51 10.52 -1.54
CA THR A 111 15.59 11.64 -1.34
C THR A 111 14.46 11.55 -2.37
N GLY A 112 13.22 11.68 -1.93
CA GLY A 112 12.05 11.59 -2.79
C GLY A 112 10.81 12.25 -2.18
N ASN A 113 9.76 12.28 -2.96
CA ASN A 113 8.46 12.79 -2.55
C ASN A 113 7.39 11.72 -2.81
N LEU A 114 6.69 11.32 -1.77
CA LEU A 114 5.63 10.32 -1.85
C LEU A 114 4.26 10.99 -1.79
N LYS A 115 3.30 10.45 -2.54
CA LYS A 115 1.91 10.93 -2.54
C LYS A 115 0.91 9.90 -2.08
N GLY A 116 1.27 8.62 -2.03
CA GLY A 116 0.33 7.59 -1.61
C GLY A 116 0.94 6.22 -1.35
N ILE A 117 0.06 5.29 -1.10
CA ILE A 117 0.33 3.87 -0.85
C ILE A 117 -0.69 3.04 -1.62
N PHE A 118 -0.30 1.86 -2.07
CA PHE A 118 -1.22 0.88 -2.64
C PHE A 118 -0.95 -0.52 -2.09
N VAL A 119 -1.94 -1.40 -2.20
CA VAL A 119 -1.84 -2.81 -1.82
C VAL A 119 -2.13 -3.68 -3.03
N SER A 120 -1.31 -4.70 -3.27
CA SER A 120 -1.43 -5.58 -4.43
C SER A 120 -1.06 -7.03 -4.12
N SER A 121 -1.50 -7.95 -4.98
CA SER A 121 -1.11 -9.37 -4.92
C SER A 121 0.23 -9.68 -5.56
N ASN A 122 0.86 -8.70 -6.22
CA ASN A 122 2.15 -8.86 -6.91
C ASN A 122 3.25 -8.15 -6.12
N ASN A 123 4.36 -8.87 -5.85
CA ASN A 123 5.49 -8.33 -5.11
C ASN A 123 6.53 -7.62 -5.96
N VAL A 124 6.48 -7.73 -7.28
CA VAL A 124 7.52 -7.18 -8.16
C VAL A 124 7.43 -5.65 -8.20
N LYS A 125 8.46 -5.00 -7.70
CA LYS A 125 8.59 -3.53 -7.66
C LYS A 125 8.79 -2.96 -9.07
N ALA A 126 8.20 -1.82 -9.36
CA ALA A 126 8.29 -1.03 -10.60
C ALA A 126 7.63 -1.66 -11.83
N THR A 127 7.82 -2.94 -12.09
CA THR A 127 7.38 -3.59 -13.35
C THR A 127 6.29 -4.64 -13.15
N GLY A 128 5.89 -4.90 -11.90
CA GLY A 128 4.85 -5.87 -11.57
C GLY A 128 3.46 -5.34 -11.90
N ASN A 129 3.01 -5.58 -13.14
CA ASN A 129 1.72 -5.11 -13.66
C ASN A 129 0.64 -6.20 -13.76
N THR A 130 0.91 -7.40 -13.24
CA THR A 130 -0.05 -8.51 -13.19
C THR A 130 -0.60 -8.73 -11.79
N GLY A 131 -1.72 -9.43 -11.67
CA GLY A 131 -2.37 -9.70 -10.38
C GLY A 131 -3.42 -8.64 -10.02
N THR A 132 -3.85 -8.68 -8.77
CA THR A 132 -4.94 -7.85 -8.25
C THR A 132 -4.41 -6.61 -7.54
N LEU A 133 -4.83 -5.42 -7.94
CA LEU A 133 -4.75 -4.21 -7.13
C LEU A 133 -5.91 -4.26 -6.12
N TRP A 134 -5.58 -4.21 -4.82
CA TRP A 134 -6.58 -4.26 -3.77
C TRP A 134 -7.12 -2.87 -3.43
N SER A 135 -6.21 -1.96 -3.16
CA SER A 135 -6.57 -0.63 -2.68
C SER A 135 -5.49 0.39 -2.96
N THR A 136 -5.90 1.65 -3.00
CA THR A 136 -5.04 2.82 -3.11
C THR A 136 -5.40 3.85 -2.04
N ALA A 137 -4.43 4.64 -1.59
CA ALA A 137 -4.64 5.70 -0.62
C ALA A 137 -3.68 6.86 -0.84
N ALA A 138 -4.19 8.08 -0.88
CA ALA A 138 -3.37 9.28 -0.98
C ALA A 138 -3.01 9.83 0.40
N PHE A 139 -1.75 10.23 0.59
CA PHE A 139 -1.40 11.13 1.68
C PHE A 139 -2.12 12.48 1.49
N SER A 140 -2.58 13.08 2.58
CA SER A 140 -3.23 14.41 2.54
C SER A 140 -2.31 15.49 1.99
N SER A 141 -0.99 15.36 2.24
CA SER A 141 0.07 16.20 1.71
C SER A 141 1.22 15.33 1.18
N VAL A 142 2.10 15.94 0.39
CA VAL A 142 3.32 15.27 -0.07
C VAL A 142 4.21 14.92 1.12
N VAL A 143 4.70 13.69 1.16
CA VAL A 143 5.63 13.20 2.18
C VAL A 143 7.04 13.24 1.62
N ALA A 144 7.82 14.23 2.06
CA ALA A 144 9.23 14.34 1.69
C ALA A 144 10.07 13.36 2.49
N THR A 145 10.77 12.46 1.81
CA THR A 145 11.66 11.46 2.39
C THR A 145 13.13 11.77 2.11
N ALA A 146 14.01 11.37 2.99
CA ALA A 146 15.46 11.46 2.83
C ALA A 146 16.12 10.08 2.89
N ASN A 147 17.30 9.95 2.29
CA ASN A 147 18.09 8.72 2.38
C ASN A 147 18.38 8.37 3.85
N GLY A 148 18.04 7.14 4.24
CA GLY A 148 18.15 6.63 5.59
C GLY A 148 16.89 6.78 6.45
N ASP A 149 15.87 7.47 5.98
CA ASP A 149 14.54 7.45 6.64
C ASP A 149 13.93 6.04 6.59
N THR A 150 13.01 5.76 7.50
CA THR A 150 12.20 4.54 7.47
C THR A 150 10.72 4.91 7.51
N LEU A 151 9.91 4.22 6.69
CA LEU A 151 8.46 4.29 6.80
C LEU A 151 7.96 2.96 7.35
N LYS A 152 7.30 2.98 8.51
CA LYS A 152 6.68 1.81 9.14
C LYS A 152 5.17 1.86 8.91
N VAL A 153 4.66 0.92 8.12
CA VAL A 153 3.27 0.94 7.66
C VAL A 153 2.45 -0.12 8.38
N THR A 154 1.38 0.33 9.04
CA THR A 154 0.29 -0.52 9.50
C THR A 154 -0.91 -0.33 8.58
N TYR A 155 -1.47 -1.43 8.08
CA TYR A 155 -2.68 -1.44 7.27
C TYR A 155 -3.74 -2.30 7.91
N THR A 156 -4.92 -1.73 8.12
CA THR A 156 -6.07 -2.42 8.72
C THR A 156 -7.25 -2.39 7.76
N ILE A 157 -7.91 -3.53 7.59
CA ILE A 157 -9.19 -3.66 6.89
C ILE A 157 -10.25 -4.00 7.93
N SER A 158 -11.41 -3.33 7.86
CA SER A 158 -12.54 -3.57 8.76
C SER A 158 -13.88 -3.56 8.00
N GLY A 159 -14.91 -4.25 8.56
CA GLY A 159 -16.25 -4.35 7.98
C GLY A 159 -17.39 -3.95 8.93
#